data_e968b3924b871773166c8c712cf721e3
#
_entry.id   e968b3924b871773166c8c712cf721e3
#
_cell.length_a   1.000
_cell.length_b   1.000
_cell.length_c   1.000
_cell.angle_alpha   90.00
_cell.angle_beta   90.00
_cell.angle_gamma   90.00
#
_symmetry.space_group_name_H-M   'P 1'
#
loop_
_entity.id
_entity.type
_entity.pdbx_description
1 polymer ?
#
loop_
_entity_poly.entity_id
_entity_poly.type
_entity_poly.pdbx_seq_one_letter_code
_entity_poly.pdbx_strand_id
1 'polypeptide(L)'
;MERGGFLYARGASDDKGQIFAHLKAAEALLAENGAPVNLKFLIEGEEEIGSPNLNAVVESYRGRLKADVCVISDGGMPAIDQPAIIYALRGLVGMELEVTGPSQDLHSGQFGGTVHNPAQALAEIVAALHRPDGSVAVPGFYDEVLPLAEDERAELAKTALSEAEWRRMTGAPQPWGEAEYRLHERIGARPTLEINGLSGGFAGAGFKTVLPARALAKISCRLVANQDPQRIYERIRDYVASITPPTVRSELRLLQSSGPGFVDRHMPAMQAAIAAYEKGWGARPVFMREGGSIPIVTGFQRVLGVPVVLMGFGLNDDGAHGPDEHFSLEMFRRGIHTAIAFYEELAQS
;
A
#
# COMPACT_ATOMS: atom_id res chain seq x y z
N MET A 1 -11.91 11.97 -23.36
CA MET A 1 -11.61 12.13 -24.83
C MET A 1 -10.97 10.84 -25.30
N GLU A 2 -11.47 10.23 -26.37
CA GLU A 2 -10.84 9.04 -26.97
C GLU A 2 -9.72 9.48 -27.92
N ARG A 3 -8.54 8.83 -27.82
CA ARG A 3 -7.38 9.09 -28.69
C ARG A 3 -6.47 7.86 -28.71
N GLY A 4 -6.17 7.34 -29.90
CA GLY A 4 -5.21 6.24 -30.08
C GLY A 4 -5.57 4.94 -29.38
N GLY A 5 -6.86 4.63 -29.18
CA GLY A 5 -7.32 3.43 -28.47
C GLY A 5 -7.34 3.56 -26.95
N PHE A 6 -7.22 4.81 -26.43
CA PHE A 6 -7.30 5.13 -25.01
C PHE A 6 -8.39 6.16 -24.72
N LEU A 7 -9.04 6.03 -23.58
CA LEU A 7 -9.97 7.01 -23.02
C LEU A 7 -9.26 7.88 -21.99
N TYR A 8 -9.10 9.17 -22.28
CA TYR A 8 -8.45 10.14 -21.41
C TYR A 8 -9.47 10.89 -20.56
N ALA A 9 -9.44 10.71 -19.27
CA ALA A 9 -10.23 11.46 -18.29
C ALA A 9 -9.73 11.18 -16.88
N ARG A 10 -10.00 12.09 -15.93
CA ARG A 10 -9.76 11.82 -14.49
C ARG A 10 -10.67 10.67 -14.03
N GLY A 11 -10.07 9.66 -13.38
CA GLY A 11 -10.75 8.45 -12.96
C GLY A 11 -11.00 7.46 -14.10
N ALA A 12 -10.36 7.63 -15.28
CA ALA A 12 -10.53 6.69 -16.40
C ALA A 12 -9.94 5.31 -16.06
N SER A 13 -8.80 5.26 -15.40
CA SER A 13 -8.18 4.03 -14.92
C SER A 13 -8.43 3.81 -13.43
N ASP A 14 -8.42 4.89 -12.65
CA ASP A 14 -8.52 4.89 -11.20
C ASP A 14 -9.75 5.72 -10.74
N ASP A 15 -10.93 5.07 -10.58
CA ASP A 15 -11.25 3.64 -10.81
C ASP A 15 -12.55 3.50 -11.66
N LYS A 16 -13.09 4.59 -12.26
CA LYS A 16 -14.39 4.55 -12.98
C LYS A 16 -14.40 3.57 -14.15
N GLY A 17 -13.28 3.42 -14.85
CA GLY A 17 -13.16 2.49 -15.99
C GLY A 17 -13.29 1.04 -15.56
N GLN A 18 -12.64 0.66 -14.45
CA GLN A 18 -12.68 -0.69 -13.93
C GLN A 18 -14.06 -1.02 -13.33
N ILE A 19 -14.67 -0.08 -12.57
CA ILE A 19 -16.07 -0.20 -12.11
C ILE A 19 -17.00 -0.41 -13.31
N PHE A 20 -16.81 0.38 -14.38
CA PHE A 20 -17.67 0.33 -15.55
C PHE A 20 -17.53 -0.97 -16.33
N ALA A 21 -16.36 -1.61 -16.31
CA ALA A 21 -16.19 -2.95 -16.88
C ALA A 21 -17.07 -3.99 -16.18
N HIS A 22 -17.14 -3.98 -14.85
CA HIS A 22 -18.03 -4.84 -14.09
C HIS A 22 -19.52 -4.56 -14.34
N LEU A 23 -19.91 -3.29 -14.45
CA LEU A 23 -21.28 -2.89 -14.77
C LEU A 23 -21.69 -3.37 -16.17
N LYS A 24 -20.80 -3.24 -17.16
CA LYS A 24 -21.05 -3.73 -18.53
C LYS A 24 -21.11 -5.26 -18.61
N ALA A 25 -20.31 -5.95 -17.79
CA ALA A 25 -20.39 -7.40 -17.67
C ALA A 25 -21.76 -7.85 -17.11
N ALA A 26 -22.21 -7.19 -16.04
CA ALA A 26 -23.53 -7.46 -15.46
C ALA A 26 -24.67 -7.15 -16.46
N GLU A 27 -24.59 -6.02 -17.18
CA GLU A 27 -25.57 -5.64 -18.21
C GLU A 27 -25.66 -6.70 -19.32
N ALA A 28 -24.52 -7.19 -19.82
CA ALA A 28 -24.48 -8.22 -20.84
C ALA A 28 -25.13 -9.52 -20.38
N LEU A 29 -24.79 -10.00 -19.20
CA LEU A 29 -25.38 -11.22 -18.63
C LEU A 29 -26.90 -11.09 -18.41
N LEU A 30 -27.36 -9.96 -17.89
CA LEU A 30 -28.77 -9.70 -17.66
C LEU A 30 -29.59 -9.60 -18.97
N ALA A 31 -28.97 -9.15 -20.06
CA ALA A 31 -29.60 -9.07 -21.37
C ALA A 31 -29.78 -10.44 -22.05
N GLU A 32 -28.98 -11.44 -21.68
CA GLU A 32 -29.02 -12.78 -22.25
C GLU A 32 -29.85 -13.74 -21.38
N ASN A 33 -29.21 -14.36 -20.40
CA ASN A 33 -29.82 -15.45 -19.61
C ASN A 33 -29.96 -15.12 -18.11
N GLY A 34 -29.61 -13.90 -17.71
CA GLY A 34 -29.49 -13.48 -16.31
C GLY A 34 -28.10 -13.73 -15.74
N ALA A 35 -27.78 -13.04 -14.64
CA ALA A 35 -26.52 -13.24 -13.96
C ALA A 35 -26.50 -14.61 -13.25
N PRO A 36 -25.42 -15.41 -13.38
CA PRO A 36 -25.33 -16.74 -12.79
C PRO A 36 -25.16 -16.71 -11.27
N VAL A 37 -24.84 -15.55 -10.71
CA VAL A 37 -24.68 -15.29 -9.27
C VAL A 37 -25.41 -14.00 -8.88
N ASN A 38 -25.69 -13.82 -7.58
CA ASN A 38 -26.24 -12.56 -7.09
C ASN A 38 -25.14 -11.48 -7.03
N LEU A 39 -25.35 -10.36 -7.70
CA LEU A 39 -24.39 -9.24 -7.73
C LEU A 39 -24.84 -8.11 -6.82
N LYS A 40 -23.91 -7.58 -6.05
CA LYS A 40 -24.05 -6.37 -5.24
C LYS A 40 -22.91 -5.41 -5.58
N PHE A 41 -23.26 -4.17 -5.89
CA PHE A 41 -22.27 -3.11 -6.14
C PHE A 41 -22.27 -2.17 -4.94
N LEU A 42 -21.10 -1.99 -4.35
CA LEU A 42 -20.80 -0.95 -3.36
C LEU A 42 -19.82 0.03 -3.98
N ILE A 43 -20.27 1.25 -4.23
CA ILE A 43 -19.50 2.29 -4.88
C ILE A 43 -19.35 3.43 -3.89
N GLU A 44 -18.11 3.87 -3.68
CA GLU A 44 -17.77 5.00 -2.82
C GLU A 44 -17.08 6.13 -3.61
N GLY A 45 -16.92 7.29 -2.99
CA GLY A 45 -16.27 8.45 -3.55
C GLY A 45 -15.24 9.09 -2.62
N GLU A 46 -14.76 8.37 -1.61
CA GLU A 46 -13.82 8.85 -0.60
C GLU A 46 -12.48 8.09 -0.57
N GLU A 47 -12.25 7.16 -1.54
CA GLU A 47 -11.06 6.31 -1.54
C GLU A 47 -9.78 7.15 -1.45
N GLU A 48 -9.66 8.17 -2.29
CA GLU A 48 -8.50 9.06 -2.43
C GLU A 48 -8.15 9.88 -1.17
N ILE A 49 -9.05 9.93 -0.22
CA ILE A 49 -8.82 10.54 1.10
C ILE A 49 -8.80 9.51 2.24
N GLY A 50 -8.69 8.21 1.90
CA GLY A 50 -8.56 7.10 2.83
C GLY A 50 -9.89 6.58 3.40
N SER A 51 -11.00 6.79 2.70
CA SER A 51 -12.34 6.23 3.01
C SER A 51 -12.78 6.41 4.49
N PRO A 52 -12.76 7.62 5.05
CA PRO A 52 -12.97 7.82 6.50
C PRO A 52 -14.31 7.32 7.00
N ASN A 53 -15.34 7.27 6.15
CA ASN A 53 -16.68 6.86 6.52
C ASN A 53 -17.02 5.40 6.14
N LEU A 54 -16.27 4.78 5.25
CA LEU A 54 -16.62 3.51 4.64
C LEU A 54 -16.73 2.36 5.65
N ASN A 55 -15.82 2.26 6.61
CA ASN A 55 -15.91 1.22 7.65
C ASN A 55 -17.22 1.28 8.45
N ALA A 56 -17.67 2.48 8.82
CA ALA A 56 -18.93 2.69 9.54
C ALA A 56 -20.14 2.31 8.65
N VAL A 57 -20.08 2.62 7.36
CA VAL A 57 -21.12 2.23 6.39
C VAL A 57 -21.18 0.72 6.24
N VAL A 58 -20.05 0.05 6.04
CA VAL A 58 -19.97 -1.41 5.90
C VAL A 58 -20.53 -2.11 7.16
N GLU A 59 -20.21 -1.61 8.35
CA GLU A 59 -20.72 -2.13 9.60
C GLU A 59 -22.24 -1.94 9.73
N SER A 60 -22.74 -0.75 9.40
CA SER A 60 -24.19 -0.42 9.45
C SER A 60 -25.00 -1.24 8.45
N TYR A 61 -24.46 -1.54 7.29
CA TYR A 61 -25.13 -2.30 6.22
C TYR A 61 -24.68 -3.75 6.12
N ARG A 62 -24.01 -4.31 7.15
CA ARG A 62 -23.45 -5.66 7.17
C ARG A 62 -24.44 -6.71 6.66
N GLY A 63 -25.71 -6.65 7.09
CA GLY A 63 -26.75 -7.60 6.66
C GLY A 63 -27.07 -7.52 5.16
N ARG A 64 -27.08 -6.31 4.57
CA ARG A 64 -27.31 -6.09 3.14
C ARG A 64 -26.09 -6.43 2.28
N LEU A 65 -24.90 -6.26 2.85
CA LEU A 65 -23.62 -6.52 2.18
C LEU A 65 -23.14 -7.97 2.32
N LYS A 66 -23.91 -8.83 3.02
CA LYS A 66 -23.57 -10.25 3.11
C LYS A 66 -23.40 -10.85 1.71
N ALA A 67 -22.22 -11.47 1.48
CA ALA A 67 -21.83 -12.11 0.23
C ALA A 67 -20.92 -13.31 0.52
N ASP A 68 -20.65 -14.13 -0.47
CA ASP A 68 -19.73 -15.26 -0.38
C ASP A 68 -18.30 -14.85 -0.76
N VAL A 69 -18.16 -13.82 -1.61
CA VAL A 69 -16.89 -13.23 -2.03
C VAL A 69 -17.06 -11.74 -2.27
N CYS A 70 -16.01 -10.96 -2.00
CA CYS A 70 -15.89 -9.56 -2.39
C CYS A 70 -14.81 -9.44 -3.48
N VAL A 71 -15.10 -8.67 -4.52
CA VAL A 71 -14.13 -8.32 -5.58
C VAL A 71 -13.86 -6.83 -5.50
N ILE A 72 -12.60 -6.47 -5.55
CA ILE A 72 -12.14 -5.09 -5.69
C ILE A 72 -11.30 -5.02 -6.96
N SER A 73 -11.69 -4.17 -7.89
CA SER A 73 -10.97 -3.94 -9.14
C SER A 73 -10.36 -2.54 -9.12
N ASP A 74 -9.34 -2.41 -8.33
CA ASP A 74 -8.56 -1.19 -8.16
C ASP A 74 -7.08 -1.57 -8.16
N GLY A 75 -6.55 -1.84 -9.36
CA GLY A 75 -5.18 -2.30 -9.51
C GLY A 75 -4.74 -2.34 -10.95
N GLY A 76 -3.41 -2.42 -11.13
CA GLY A 76 -2.76 -2.46 -12.41
C GLY A 76 -2.19 -3.83 -12.77
N MET A 77 -1.95 -4.01 -14.06
CA MET A 77 -1.23 -5.14 -14.63
C MET A 77 0.18 -4.71 -15.08
N PRO A 78 1.16 -5.63 -15.07
CA PRO A 78 2.51 -5.33 -15.55
C PRO A 78 2.56 -4.95 -17.04
N ALA A 79 1.73 -5.58 -17.87
CA ALA A 79 1.64 -5.31 -19.30
C ALA A 79 0.27 -5.77 -19.85
N ILE A 80 -0.08 -5.25 -21.03
CA ILE A 80 -1.37 -5.53 -21.68
C ILE A 80 -1.61 -7.03 -21.94
N ASP A 81 -0.57 -7.81 -22.14
CA ASP A 81 -0.67 -9.25 -22.40
C ASP A 81 -0.27 -10.11 -21.19
N GLN A 82 -0.02 -9.48 -20.04
CA GLN A 82 0.32 -10.18 -18.81
C GLN A 82 -0.65 -9.81 -17.68
N PRO A 83 -1.78 -10.53 -17.57
CA PRO A 83 -2.73 -10.30 -16.49
C PRO A 83 -2.10 -10.62 -15.13
N ALA A 84 -2.57 -9.93 -14.09
CA ALA A 84 -2.06 -10.12 -12.75
C ALA A 84 -3.20 -10.18 -11.73
N ILE A 85 -2.97 -10.90 -10.64
CA ILE A 85 -3.83 -10.91 -9.45
C ILE A 85 -2.98 -10.47 -8.26
N ILE A 86 -3.41 -9.42 -7.60
CA ILE A 86 -2.79 -8.94 -6.37
C ILE A 86 -3.33 -9.80 -5.22
N TYR A 87 -2.46 -10.45 -4.46
CA TYR A 87 -2.86 -11.28 -3.31
C TYR A 87 -2.36 -10.75 -1.97
N ALA A 88 -1.51 -9.73 -1.99
CA ALA A 88 -1.06 -9.07 -0.78
C ALA A 88 -0.84 -7.57 -1.01
N LEU A 89 -1.29 -6.79 -0.04
CA LEU A 89 -1.11 -5.34 0.05
C LEU A 89 -0.40 -5.02 1.36
N ARG A 90 0.48 -4.02 1.34
CA ARG A 90 1.12 -3.59 2.59
C ARG A 90 0.18 -2.74 3.42
N GLY A 91 0.28 -2.90 4.75
CA GLY A 91 -0.32 -2.00 5.72
C GLY A 91 0.49 -0.71 5.86
N LEU A 92 -0.02 0.21 6.65
CA LEU A 92 0.60 1.50 6.92
C LEU A 92 0.50 1.85 8.40
N VAL A 93 1.59 2.39 8.96
CA VAL A 93 1.59 3.12 10.23
C VAL A 93 2.28 4.45 9.99
N GLY A 94 1.55 5.55 10.12
CA GLY A 94 2.08 6.91 10.00
C GLY A 94 2.19 7.57 11.37
N MET A 95 3.36 8.14 11.70
CA MET A 95 3.68 8.65 13.03
C MET A 95 4.37 10.00 12.96
N GLU A 96 4.29 10.73 14.05
CA GLU A 96 5.07 11.94 14.29
C GLU A 96 5.88 11.79 15.58
N LEU A 97 7.19 12.00 15.47
CA LEU A 97 8.12 12.05 16.61
C LEU A 97 8.48 13.49 16.89
N GLU A 98 8.12 14.00 18.06
CA GLU A 98 8.59 15.28 18.58
C GLU A 98 9.69 15.06 19.61
N VAL A 99 10.78 15.80 19.47
CA VAL A 99 11.86 15.89 20.48
C VAL A 99 11.92 17.32 21.01
N THR A 100 11.83 17.46 22.33
CA THR A 100 11.86 18.76 23.02
C THR A 100 13.03 18.82 23.99
N GLY A 101 13.67 19.97 24.06
CA GLY A 101 14.79 20.24 24.97
C GLY A 101 14.52 21.45 25.87
N PRO A 102 15.09 22.63 25.55
CA PRO A 102 14.86 23.86 26.34
C PRO A 102 13.43 24.36 26.15
N SER A 103 12.97 25.24 27.04
CA SER A 103 11.63 25.80 27.02
C SER A 103 11.38 26.81 25.89
N GLN A 104 12.45 27.30 25.26
CA GLN A 104 12.43 28.27 24.14
C GLN A 104 13.69 28.11 23.31
N ASP A 105 13.69 28.68 22.11
CA ASP A 105 14.89 28.78 21.28
C ASP A 105 15.97 29.55 22.00
N LEU A 106 17.24 29.06 21.97
CA LEU A 106 18.35 29.65 22.66
C LEU A 106 19.45 30.08 21.70
N HIS A 107 20.26 31.08 22.11
CA HIS A 107 21.44 31.49 21.34
C HIS A 107 22.58 30.45 21.51
N SER A 108 23.02 29.86 20.39
CA SER A 108 24.04 28.78 20.43
C SER A 108 25.40 29.24 20.96
N GLY A 109 25.75 30.52 20.80
CA GLY A 109 26.99 31.10 21.35
C GLY A 109 26.97 31.25 22.88
N GLN A 110 25.80 31.26 23.52
CA GLN A 110 25.65 31.38 24.98
C GLN A 110 25.41 30.01 25.64
N PHE A 111 24.67 29.11 24.97
CA PHE A 111 24.21 27.86 25.56
C PHE A 111 24.73 26.61 24.83
N GLY A 112 25.44 26.77 23.69
CA GLY A 112 26.05 25.65 22.96
C GLY A 112 27.04 24.90 23.84
N GLY A 113 27.03 23.57 23.77
CA GLY A 113 27.82 22.69 24.62
C GLY A 113 27.24 22.45 26.04
N THR A 114 26.17 23.15 26.44
CA THR A 114 25.49 22.96 27.73
C THR A 114 24.09 22.44 27.61
N VAL A 115 23.43 22.63 26.45
CA VAL A 115 22.08 22.16 26.14
C VAL A 115 22.15 21.17 24.97
N HIS A 116 21.58 20.01 25.14
CA HIS A 116 21.43 19.05 24.05
C HIS A 116 20.43 19.60 23.01
N ASN A 117 20.91 19.88 21.81
CA ASN A 117 20.12 20.43 20.73
C ASN A 117 19.06 19.41 20.29
N PRO A 118 17.75 19.68 20.38
CA PRO A 118 16.70 18.77 19.94
C PRO A 118 16.82 18.30 18.50
N ALA A 119 17.33 19.13 17.60
CA ALA A 119 17.55 18.72 16.21
C ALA A 119 18.69 17.69 16.08
N GLN A 120 19.74 17.79 16.91
CA GLN A 120 20.78 16.78 16.97
C GLN A 120 20.25 15.49 17.62
N ALA A 121 19.58 15.59 18.76
CA ALA A 121 19.00 14.42 19.44
C ALA A 121 18.00 13.68 18.56
N LEU A 122 17.17 14.40 17.78
CA LEU A 122 16.27 13.81 16.80
C LEU A 122 17.04 13.04 15.72
N ALA A 123 18.13 13.62 15.19
CA ALA A 123 18.94 12.94 14.18
C ALA A 123 19.59 11.65 14.72
N GLU A 124 20.04 11.66 15.97
CA GLU A 124 20.60 10.49 16.67
C GLU A 124 19.54 9.38 16.85
N ILE A 125 18.34 9.74 17.30
CA ILE A 125 17.21 8.80 17.46
C ILE A 125 16.82 8.21 16.10
N VAL A 126 16.64 9.04 15.08
CA VAL A 126 16.26 8.60 13.73
C VAL A 126 17.33 7.66 13.13
N ALA A 127 18.61 8.00 13.27
CA ALA A 127 19.68 7.13 12.79
C ALA A 127 19.69 5.75 13.49
N ALA A 128 19.31 5.71 14.77
CA ALA A 128 19.24 4.47 15.54
C ALA A 128 18.03 3.58 15.20
N LEU A 129 17.06 4.05 14.40
CA LEU A 129 15.93 3.23 13.94
C LEU A 129 16.35 2.19 12.89
N HIS A 130 17.52 2.34 12.26
CA HIS A 130 18.05 1.41 11.28
C HIS A 130 19.42 0.87 11.69
N ARG A 131 19.71 -0.34 11.25
CA ARG A 131 21.06 -0.93 11.35
C ARG A 131 21.88 -0.58 10.09
N PRO A 132 23.20 -0.72 10.15
CA PRO A 132 24.07 -0.47 9.00
C PRO A 132 23.77 -1.34 7.77
N ASP A 133 23.13 -2.50 7.97
CA ASP A 133 22.70 -3.42 6.90
C ASP A 133 21.37 -3.04 6.25
N GLY A 134 20.77 -1.90 6.65
CA GLY A 134 19.50 -1.40 6.15
C GLY A 134 18.26 -2.04 6.78
N SER A 135 18.42 -2.94 7.75
CA SER A 135 17.29 -3.50 8.50
C SER A 135 16.80 -2.53 9.58
N VAL A 136 15.54 -2.64 9.97
CA VAL A 136 14.95 -1.87 11.07
C VAL A 136 15.51 -2.37 12.41
N ALA A 137 15.98 -1.46 13.24
CA ALA A 137 16.63 -1.79 14.50
C ALA A 137 15.67 -2.06 15.67
N VAL A 138 14.38 -1.73 15.49
CA VAL A 138 13.35 -1.86 16.53
C VAL A 138 13.18 -3.32 16.93
N PRO A 139 13.34 -3.69 18.20
CA PRO A 139 13.15 -5.07 18.67
C PRO A 139 11.75 -5.59 18.36
N GLY A 140 11.68 -6.80 17.83
CA GLY A 140 10.42 -7.44 17.49
C GLY A 140 9.76 -6.94 16.20
N PHE A 141 10.34 -5.99 15.47
CA PHE A 141 9.74 -5.44 14.25
C PHE A 141 9.43 -6.52 13.19
N TYR A 142 10.22 -7.58 13.16
CA TYR A 142 10.09 -8.67 12.18
C TYR A 142 9.47 -9.94 12.72
N ASP A 143 9.12 -10.03 14.02
CA ASP A 143 8.70 -11.28 14.68
C ASP A 143 7.49 -11.96 14.02
N GLU A 144 6.59 -11.18 13.45
CA GLU A 144 5.34 -11.66 12.85
C GLU A 144 5.41 -11.75 11.32
N VAL A 145 6.55 -11.40 10.72
CA VAL A 145 6.73 -11.44 9.27
C VAL A 145 6.81 -12.88 8.77
N LEU A 146 5.90 -13.25 7.88
CA LEU A 146 5.90 -14.56 7.26
C LEU A 146 7.11 -14.72 6.32
N PRO A 147 7.85 -15.83 6.41
CA PRO A 147 8.89 -16.12 5.43
C PRO A 147 8.26 -16.37 4.06
N LEU A 148 8.94 -15.94 3.00
CA LEU A 148 8.55 -16.28 1.65
C LEU A 148 8.88 -17.76 1.36
N ALA A 149 7.88 -18.52 0.92
CA ALA A 149 8.09 -19.87 0.42
C ALA A 149 8.84 -19.84 -0.93
N GLU A 150 9.49 -20.92 -1.30
CA GLU A 150 10.31 -20.97 -2.51
C GLU A 150 9.47 -20.84 -3.79
N ASP A 151 8.31 -21.50 -3.83
CA ASP A 151 7.34 -21.35 -4.94
C ASP A 151 6.82 -19.92 -5.07
N GLU A 152 6.59 -19.25 -3.95
CA GLU A 152 6.18 -17.85 -3.92
C GLU A 152 7.29 -16.91 -4.42
N ARG A 153 8.54 -17.14 -4.03
CA ARG A 153 9.71 -16.40 -4.56
C ARG A 153 9.82 -16.56 -6.08
N ALA A 154 9.61 -17.78 -6.59
CA ALA A 154 9.63 -18.07 -8.02
C ALA A 154 8.48 -17.35 -8.76
N GLU A 155 7.31 -17.27 -8.16
CA GLU A 155 6.16 -16.56 -8.74
C GLU A 155 6.42 -15.04 -8.79
N LEU A 156 6.83 -14.44 -7.69
CA LEU A 156 7.15 -13.02 -7.61
C LEU A 156 8.30 -12.61 -8.55
N ALA A 157 9.22 -13.52 -8.84
CA ALA A 157 10.32 -13.25 -9.77
C ALA A 157 9.86 -13.05 -11.22
N LYS A 158 8.66 -13.51 -11.61
CA LYS A 158 8.11 -13.36 -12.97
C LYS A 158 7.82 -11.91 -13.34
N THR A 159 7.50 -11.08 -12.33
CA THR A 159 7.17 -9.65 -12.49
C THR A 159 8.25 -8.73 -11.92
N ALA A 160 9.41 -9.30 -11.59
CA ALA A 160 10.48 -8.56 -10.94
C ALA A 160 11.11 -7.54 -11.89
N LEU A 161 11.19 -6.28 -11.45
CA LEU A 161 12.01 -5.27 -12.12
C LEU A 161 13.47 -5.68 -12.08
N SER A 162 14.16 -5.59 -13.20
CA SER A 162 15.61 -5.65 -13.23
C SER A 162 16.22 -4.47 -12.48
N GLU A 163 17.42 -4.61 -11.95
CA GLU A 163 18.12 -3.50 -11.29
C GLU A 163 18.34 -2.32 -12.24
N ALA A 164 18.53 -2.57 -13.52
CA ALA A 164 18.67 -1.53 -14.54
C ALA A 164 17.38 -0.72 -14.73
N GLU A 165 16.23 -1.38 -14.77
CA GLU A 165 14.92 -0.71 -14.83
C GLU A 165 14.64 0.07 -13.55
N TRP A 166 14.90 -0.53 -12.38
CA TRP A 166 14.78 0.13 -11.10
C TRP A 166 15.64 1.42 -11.03
N ARG A 167 16.91 1.36 -11.47
CA ARG A 167 17.79 2.55 -11.54
C ARG A 167 17.24 3.61 -12.46
N ARG A 168 16.69 3.22 -13.63
CA ARG A 168 16.07 4.16 -14.55
C ARG A 168 14.85 4.85 -13.96
N MET A 169 14.02 4.12 -13.22
CA MET A 169 12.81 4.65 -12.60
C MET A 169 13.10 5.56 -11.40
N THR A 170 14.05 5.15 -10.55
CA THR A 170 14.32 5.84 -9.28
C THR A 170 15.39 6.91 -9.37
N GLY A 171 16.32 6.81 -10.35
CA GLY A 171 17.53 7.65 -10.42
C GLY A 171 18.54 7.39 -9.30
N ALA A 172 18.29 6.43 -8.41
CA ALA A 172 19.17 6.13 -7.30
C ALA A 172 20.45 5.40 -7.77
N PRO A 173 21.63 5.67 -7.15
CA PRO A 173 22.89 5.09 -7.60
C PRO A 173 22.97 3.57 -7.37
N GLN A 174 22.34 3.07 -6.31
CA GLN A 174 22.25 1.63 -6.00
C GLN A 174 21.08 1.33 -5.06
N PRO A 175 20.61 0.07 -5.03
CA PRO A 175 19.57 -0.34 -4.09
C PRO A 175 20.01 -0.24 -2.63
N TRP A 176 19.02 -0.02 -1.75
CA TRP A 176 19.17 0.01 -0.30
C TRP A 176 18.24 -1.02 0.36
N GLY A 177 18.52 -1.38 1.62
CA GLY A 177 17.70 -2.27 2.46
C GLY A 177 18.28 -3.68 2.57
N GLU A 178 17.50 -4.61 3.12
CA GLU A 178 17.93 -5.98 3.48
C GLU A 178 18.53 -6.73 2.28
N ALA A 179 19.86 -6.92 2.28
CA ALA A 179 20.61 -7.43 1.13
C ALA A 179 20.26 -8.88 0.73
N GLU A 180 19.72 -9.68 1.63
CA GLU A 180 19.29 -11.07 1.41
C GLU A 180 17.96 -11.21 0.63
N TYR A 181 17.24 -10.08 0.45
CA TYR A 181 16.00 -10.04 -0.32
C TYR A 181 16.19 -9.29 -1.64
N ARG A 182 15.57 -9.80 -2.71
CA ARG A 182 15.55 -9.14 -4.02
C ARG A 182 14.68 -7.87 -3.97
N LEU A 183 14.86 -6.95 -4.92
CA LEU A 183 14.14 -5.66 -4.94
C LEU A 183 12.61 -5.82 -4.82
N HIS A 184 12.01 -6.67 -5.63
CA HIS A 184 10.57 -6.93 -5.59
C HIS A 184 10.11 -7.57 -4.28
N GLU A 185 10.95 -8.39 -3.64
CA GLU A 185 10.67 -8.96 -2.32
C GLU A 185 10.68 -7.88 -1.23
N ARG A 186 11.63 -6.94 -1.28
CA ARG A 186 11.69 -5.78 -0.36
C ARG A 186 10.45 -4.91 -0.50
N ILE A 187 9.97 -4.68 -1.74
CA ILE A 187 8.80 -3.85 -2.00
C ILE A 187 7.50 -4.52 -1.54
N GLY A 188 7.32 -5.82 -1.80
CA GLY A 188 6.03 -6.49 -1.60
C GLY A 188 5.95 -7.38 -0.36
N ALA A 189 7.09 -7.92 0.13
CA ALA A 189 7.11 -8.96 1.15
C ALA A 189 7.90 -8.60 2.41
N ARG A 190 8.57 -7.44 2.42
CA ARG A 190 9.29 -6.98 3.62
C ARG A 190 8.69 -5.69 4.17
N PRO A 191 8.58 -5.57 5.50
CA PRO A 191 8.16 -4.31 6.11
C PRO A 191 9.27 -3.28 6.02
N THR A 192 8.90 -2.00 5.99
CA THR A 192 9.85 -0.88 5.95
C THR A 192 9.53 0.14 7.03
N LEU A 193 10.55 0.93 7.41
CA LEU A 193 10.42 2.14 8.20
C LEU A 193 11.11 3.27 7.43
N GLU A 194 10.38 4.33 7.15
CA GLU A 194 10.85 5.45 6.34
C GLU A 194 10.73 6.77 7.09
N ILE A 195 11.70 7.65 6.88
CA ILE A 195 11.69 9.02 7.39
C ILE A 195 11.17 9.93 6.29
N ASN A 196 9.92 10.33 6.40
CA ASN A 196 9.22 11.13 5.38
C ASN A 196 9.48 12.63 5.49
N GLY A 197 9.96 13.10 6.66
CA GLY A 197 10.26 14.50 6.87
C GLY A 197 11.03 14.74 8.17
N LEU A 198 11.88 15.75 8.15
CA LEU A 198 12.61 16.23 9.31
C LEU A 198 12.48 17.75 9.36
N SER A 199 12.21 18.31 10.55
CA SER A 199 12.15 19.75 10.77
C SER A 199 12.67 20.12 12.16
N GLY A 200 13.37 21.26 12.24
CA GLY A 200 13.90 21.78 13.49
C GLY A 200 14.97 22.83 13.23
N GLY A 201 15.07 23.83 14.08
CA GLY A 201 15.98 24.94 13.88
C GLY A 201 15.57 25.89 12.75
N PHE A 202 16.53 26.59 12.19
CA PHE A 202 16.30 27.57 11.12
C PHE A 202 16.58 26.96 9.75
N ALA A 203 15.55 26.86 8.93
CA ALA A 203 15.62 26.33 7.57
C ALA A 203 15.43 27.40 6.48
N GLY A 204 15.31 28.70 6.83
CA GLY A 204 15.18 29.78 5.86
C GLY A 204 16.50 30.17 5.20
N ALA A 205 16.46 31.11 4.27
CA ALA A 205 17.67 31.66 3.64
C ALA A 205 18.56 32.35 4.68
N GLY A 206 19.88 32.20 4.53
CA GLY A 206 20.88 32.75 5.46
C GLY A 206 21.20 31.83 6.63
N PHE A 207 21.63 32.40 7.76
CA PHE A 207 22.09 31.65 8.92
C PHE A 207 21.58 32.26 10.22
N LYS A 208 21.20 31.41 11.19
CA LYS A 208 20.91 31.82 12.56
C LYS A 208 21.61 30.92 13.56
N THR A 209 22.24 31.53 14.59
CA THR A 209 22.90 30.84 15.68
C THR A 209 21.90 30.39 16.74
N VAL A 210 21.01 29.47 16.39
CA VAL A 210 19.89 29.01 17.22
C VAL A 210 20.05 27.55 17.65
N LEU A 211 19.73 27.26 18.91
CA LEU A 211 19.41 25.94 19.41
C LEU A 211 17.87 25.89 19.52
N PRO A 212 17.16 25.10 18.69
CA PRO A 212 15.69 25.09 18.72
C PRO A 212 15.15 24.48 20.00
N ALA A 213 13.98 24.91 20.44
CA ALA A 213 13.26 24.31 21.58
C ALA A 213 12.76 22.90 21.27
N ARG A 214 12.47 22.62 20.00
CA ARG A 214 11.92 21.33 19.52
C ARG A 214 12.37 21.00 18.12
N ALA A 215 12.27 19.70 17.79
CA ALA A 215 12.45 19.18 16.45
C ALA A 215 11.42 18.04 16.19
N LEU A 216 11.07 17.83 14.93
CA LEU A 216 10.01 16.91 14.52
C LEU A 216 10.49 15.98 13.39
N ALA A 217 10.07 14.71 13.46
CA ALA A 217 10.17 13.77 12.34
C ALA A 217 8.80 13.22 11.96
N LYS A 218 8.54 13.06 10.67
CA LYS A 218 7.46 12.25 10.12
C LYS A 218 8.02 10.89 9.77
N ILE A 219 7.40 9.84 10.28
CA ILE A 219 7.87 8.46 10.14
C ILE A 219 6.71 7.62 9.64
N SER A 220 6.96 6.77 8.65
CA SER A 220 5.99 5.78 8.23
C SER A 220 6.58 4.38 8.17
N CYS A 221 5.77 3.37 8.49
CA CYS A 221 6.11 1.97 8.28
C CYS A 221 5.15 1.38 7.26
N ARG A 222 5.69 0.65 6.30
CA ARG A 222 4.89 -0.29 5.51
C ARG A 222 4.94 -1.65 6.16
N LEU A 223 3.77 -2.25 6.38
CA LEU A 223 3.64 -3.52 7.08
C LEU A 223 3.28 -4.64 6.10
N VAL A 224 3.66 -5.86 6.43
CA VAL A 224 3.33 -7.05 5.63
C VAL A 224 2.42 -7.99 6.40
N ALA A 225 1.89 -9.01 5.73
CA ALA A 225 0.98 -9.98 6.31
C ALA A 225 1.39 -10.42 7.72
N ASN A 226 0.42 -10.61 8.60
CA ASN A 226 0.52 -10.92 10.03
C ASN A 226 0.98 -9.77 10.95
N GLN A 227 1.53 -8.67 10.45
CA GLN A 227 1.89 -7.57 11.33
C GLN A 227 0.65 -6.78 11.76
N ASP A 228 0.51 -6.56 13.06
CA ASP A 228 -0.52 -5.71 13.64
C ASP A 228 -0.02 -4.26 13.74
N PRO A 229 -0.70 -3.27 13.13
CA PRO A 229 -0.27 -1.87 13.13
C PRO A 229 -0.12 -1.26 14.53
N GLN A 230 -1.03 -1.60 15.44
CA GLN A 230 -1.00 -1.07 16.81
C GLN A 230 0.21 -1.62 17.57
N ARG A 231 0.49 -2.90 17.39
CA ARG A 231 1.63 -3.57 18.02
C ARG A 231 2.97 -3.05 17.49
N ILE A 232 3.05 -2.78 16.19
CA ILE A 232 4.25 -2.17 15.58
C ILE A 232 4.45 -0.74 16.10
N TYR A 233 3.38 0.07 16.19
CA TYR A 233 3.46 1.40 16.79
C TYR A 233 3.98 1.33 18.23
N GLU A 234 3.46 0.45 19.06
CA GLU A 234 3.89 0.28 20.47
C GLU A 234 5.36 -0.10 20.57
N ARG A 235 5.84 -1.04 19.75
CA ARG A 235 7.26 -1.43 19.69
C ARG A 235 8.17 -0.26 19.32
N ILE A 236 7.78 0.55 18.34
CA ILE A 236 8.55 1.72 17.93
C ILE A 236 8.55 2.77 19.05
N ARG A 237 7.40 3.05 19.65
CA ARG A 237 7.26 3.99 20.77
C ARG A 237 8.19 3.60 21.94
N ASP A 238 8.14 2.34 22.32
CA ASP A 238 8.91 1.84 23.46
C ASP A 238 10.42 1.84 23.15
N TYR A 239 10.79 1.52 21.91
CA TYR A 239 12.18 1.60 21.46
C TYR A 239 12.67 3.06 21.44
N VAL A 240 11.93 3.99 20.85
CA VAL A 240 12.25 5.42 20.86
C VAL A 240 12.43 5.93 22.28
N ALA A 241 11.53 5.59 23.20
CA ALA A 241 11.64 5.95 24.60
C ALA A 241 12.94 5.41 25.23
N SER A 242 13.32 4.19 24.90
CA SER A 242 14.52 3.53 25.45
C SER A 242 15.85 4.14 24.97
N ILE A 243 15.88 4.68 23.75
CA ILE A 243 17.07 5.29 23.15
C ILE A 243 17.10 6.82 23.27
N THR A 244 16.03 7.43 23.78
CA THR A 244 15.97 8.88 23.99
C THR A 244 16.95 9.28 25.09
N PRO A 245 17.91 10.19 24.81
CA PRO A 245 18.85 10.66 25.83
C PRO A 245 18.11 11.38 26.97
N PRO A 246 18.53 11.24 28.25
CA PRO A 246 17.87 11.88 29.39
C PRO A 246 17.96 13.43 29.38
N THR A 247 18.71 13.99 28.47
CA THR A 247 18.88 15.43 28.23
C THR A 247 17.80 16.09 27.40
N VAL A 248 16.89 15.28 26.80
CA VAL A 248 15.74 15.73 26.02
C VAL A 248 14.51 14.89 26.39
N ARG A 249 13.36 15.27 25.86
CA ARG A 249 12.12 14.47 25.93
C ARG A 249 11.68 14.11 24.52
N SER A 250 11.15 12.92 24.34
CA SER A 250 10.54 12.49 23.09
C SER A 250 9.07 12.11 23.28
N GLU A 251 8.25 12.40 22.30
CA GLU A 251 6.87 11.97 22.20
C GLU A 251 6.61 11.43 20.79
N LEU A 252 6.19 10.16 20.69
CA LEU A 252 5.78 9.55 19.43
C LEU A 252 4.26 9.50 19.39
N ARG A 253 3.66 10.08 18.37
CA ARG A 253 2.20 10.13 18.16
C ARG A 253 1.82 9.31 16.93
N LEU A 254 0.81 8.44 17.06
CA LEU A 254 0.19 7.77 15.93
C LEU A 254 -0.72 8.75 15.20
N LEU A 255 -0.55 8.89 13.87
CA LEU A 255 -1.37 9.75 13.02
C LEU A 255 -2.40 8.96 12.23
N GLN A 256 -1.98 7.83 11.68
CA GLN A 256 -2.84 6.95 10.87
C GLN A 256 -2.31 5.52 10.90
N SER A 257 -3.21 4.55 10.70
CA SER A 257 -2.83 3.16 10.58
C SER A 257 -3.84 2.35 9.76
N SER A 258 -3.35 1.39 8.99
CA SER A 258 -4.14 0.37 8.32
C SER A 258 -3.41 -0.96 8.33
N GLY A 259 -4.14 -2.06 8.49
CA GLY A 259 -3.57 -3.41 8.44
C GLY A 259 -3.15 -3.79 7.01
N PRO A 260 -2.20 -4.74 6.88
CA PRO A 260 -1.87 -5.33 5.58
C PRO A 260 -3.00 -6.25 5.11
N GLY A 261 -3.28 -6.24 3.80
CA GLY A 261 -4.17 -7.20 3.15
C GLY A 261 -3.43 -8.46 2.74
N PHE A 262 -4.01 -9.62 2.99
CA PHE A 262 -3.49 -10.89 2.51
C PHE A 262 -4.63 -11.82 2.12
N VAL A 263 -4.49 -12.48 0.97
CA VAL A 263 -5.50 -13.37 0.40
C VAL A 263 -4.85 -14.71 0.08
N ASP A 264 -5.49 -15.81 0.48
CA ASP A 264 -5.02 -17.15 0.14
C ASP A 264 -5.17 -17.40 -1.36
N ARG A 265 -4.04 -17.64 -2.03
CA ARG A 265 -3.98 -17.94 -3.46
C ARG A 265 -4.69 -19.24 -3.86
N HIS A 266 -4.99 -20.11 -2.90
CA HIS A 266 -5.59 -21.43 -3.13
C HIS A 266 -7.10 -21.49 -2.88
N MET A 267 -7.70 -20.40 -2.39
CA MET A 267 -9.14 -20.38 -2.14
C MET A 267 -9.97 -20.50 -3.44
N PRO A 268 -11.19 -21.08 -3.41
CA PRO A 268 -12.02 -21.29 -4.61
C PRO A 268 -12.23 -20.04 -5.45
N ALA A 269 -12.56 -18.90 -4.83
CA ALA A 269 -12.76 -17.64 -5.56
C ALA A 269 -11.49 -17.16 -6.29
N MET A 270 -10.30 -17.46 -5.76
CA MET A 270 -9.04 -17.17 -6.44
C MET A 270 -8.83 -18.07 -7.66
N GLN A 271 -9.21 -19.35 -7.58
CA GLN A 271 -9.15 -20.24 -8.73
C GLN A 271 -10.16 -19.83 -9.82
N ALA A 272 -11.34 -19.36 -9.44
CA ALA A 272 -12.30 -18.76 -10.36
C ALA A 272 -11.72 -17.52 -11.05
N ALA A 273 -11.01 -16.64 -10.32
CA ALA A 273 -10.34 -15.48 -10.90
C ALA A 273 -9.23 -15.88 -11.90
N ILE A 274 -8.42 -16.89 -11.58
CA ILE A 274 -7.40 -17.41 -12.50
C ILE A 274 -8.06 -17.88 -13.80
N ALA A 275 -9.08 -18.74 -13.71
CA ALA A 275 -9.80 -19.25 -14.87
C ALA A 275 -10.45 -18.12 -15.71
N ALA A 276 -10.99 -17.11 -15.03
CA ALA A 276 -11.56 -15.94 -15.68
C ALA A 276 -10.53 -15.15 -16.49
N TYR A 277 -9.34 -14.91 -15.94
CA TYR A 277 -8.27 -14.27 -16.69
C TYR A 277 -7.75 -15.11 -17.87
N GLU A 278 -7.64 -16.43 -17.70
CA GLU A 278 -7.29 -17.33 -18.82
C GLU A 278 -8.31 -17.21 -19.96
N LYS A 279 -9.59 -17.07 -19.66
CA LYS A 279 -10.66 -16.87 -20.68
C LYS A 279 -10.63 -15.44 -21.27
N GLY A 280 -10.50 -14.42 -20.45
CA GLY A 280 -10.58 -13.02 -20.87
C GLY A 280 -9.30 -12.51 -21.56
N TRP A 281 -8.14 -12.98 -21.12
CA TRP A 281 -6.82 -12.59 -21.64
C TRP A 281 -6.15 -13.64 -22.54
N GLY A 282 -6.56 -14.91 -22.45
CA GLY A 282 -5.88 -16.00 -23.12
C GLY A 282 -4.54 -16.38 -22.46
N ALA A 283 -4.27 -15.87 -21.27
CA ALA A 283 -3.05 -16.10 -20.50
C ALA A 283 -3.36 -16.27 -19.02
N ARG A 284 -2.59 -17.16 -18.35
CA ARG A 284 -2.68 -17.33 -16.90
C ARG A 284 -2.13 -16.10 -16.18
N PRO A 285 -2.86 -15.53 -15.20
CA PRO A 285 -2.38 -14.38 -14.47
C PRO A 285 -1.16 -14.74 -13.60
N VAL A 286 -0.26 -13.77 -13.44
CA VAL A 286 0.81 -13.83 -12.45
C VAL A 286 0.31 -13.31 -11.10
N PHE A 287 0.89 -13.83 -10.03
CA PHE A 287 0.57 -13.33 -8.69
C PHE A 287 1.52 -12.22 -8.28
N MET A 288 0.98 -11.15 -7.72
CA MET A 288 1.74 -9.98 -7.30
C MET A 288 1.47 -9.66 -5.82
N ARG A 289 2.50 -9.15 -5.15
CA ARG A 289 2.39 -8.39 -3.91
C ARG A 289 2.61 -6.92 -4.20
N GLU A 290 1.75 -6.08 -3.74
CA GLU A 290 1.81 -4.65 -3.99
C GLU A 290 2.30 -3.87 -2.79
N GLY A 291 3.10 -2.83 -3.06
CA GLY A 291 3.64 -1.95 -2.03
C GLY A 291 2.64 -0.94 -1.48
N GLY A 292 1.55 -0.70 -2.21
CA GLY A 292 0.45 0.16 -1.80
C GLY A 292 -0.44 -0.45 -0.72
N SER A 293 -1.35 0.35 -0.18
CA SER A 293 -2.33 -0.09 0.82
C SER A 293 -3.72 0.26 0.31
N ILE A 294 -4.62 -0.71 0.34
CA ILE A 294 -6.06 -0.50 0.15
C ILE A 294 -6.73 -0.82 1.50
N PRO A 295 -6.94 0.17 2.36
CA PRO A 295 -7.35 -0.06 3.77
C PRO A 295 -8.65 -0.84 3.91
N ILE A 296 -9.56 -0.72 2.94
CA ILE A 296 -10.87 -1.36 2.99
C ILE A 296 -10.81 -2.88 2.82
N VAL A 297 -9.75 -3.44 2.20
CA VAL A 297 -9.60 -4.90 2.06
C VAL A 297 -9.66 -5.59 3.43
N THR A 298 -8.87 -5.11 4.37
CA THR A 298 -8.91 -5.64 5.75
C THR A 298 -10.22 -5.30 6.47
N GLY A 299 -10.83 -4.18 6.14
CA GLY A 299 -12.16 -3.79 6.64
C GLY A 299 -13.23 -4.80 6.23
N PHE A 300 -13.30 -5.17 4.96
CA PHE A 300 -14.25 -6.17 4.45
C PHE A 300 -14.00 -7.56 5.05
N GLN A 301 -12.75 -8.00 5.09
CA GLN A 301 -12.39 -9.28 5.72
C GLN A 301 -12.81 -9.33 7.20
N ARG A 302 -12.56 -8.28 7.95
CA ARG A 302 -12.88 -8.20 9.39
C ARG A 302 -14.38 -8.08 9.66
N VAL A 303 -15.07 -7.16 8.96
CA VAL A 303 -16.47 -6.81 9.25
C VAL A 303 -17.44 -7.79 8.60
N LEU A 304 -17.22 -8.13 7.34
CA LEU A 304 -18.13 -9.01 6.60
C LEU A 304 -17.74 -10.49 6.73
N GLY A 305 -16.48 -10.79 7.03
CA GLY A 305 -15.98 -12.16 7.09
C GLY A 305 -15.89 -12.83 5.72
N VAL A 306 -15.81 -12.02 4.64
CA VAL A 306 -15.79 -12.51 3.26
C VAL A 306 -14.36 -12.54 2.72
N PRO A 307 -14.00 -13.54 1.90
CA PRO A 307 -12.76 -13.50 1.14
C PRO A 307 -12.80 -12.36 0.12
N VAL A 308 -11.66 -11.70 -0.08
CA VAL A 308 -11.52 -10.59 -1.04
C VAL A 308 -10.62 -11.04 -2.18
N VAL A 309 -11.02 -10.81 -3.42
CA VAL A 309 -10.22 -11.01 -4.62
C VAL A 309 -9.90 -9.65 -5.23
N LEU A 310 -8.62 -9.38 -5.48
CA LEU A 310 -8.17 -8.14 -6.10
C LEU A 310 -7.90 -8.40 -7.58
N MET A 311 -8.79 -7.90 -8.44
CA MET A 311 -8.73 -8.08 -9.90
C MET A 311 -8.63 -6.70 -10.54
N GLY A 312 -7.45 -6.30 -11.02
CA GLY A 312 -7.26 -5.03 -11.70
C GLY A 312 -7.24 -5.15 -13.22
N PHE A 313 -7.70 -4.11 -13.91
CA PHE A 313 -7.71 -4.00 -15.37
C PHE A 313 -6.93 -2.79 -15.88
N GLY A 314 -6.32 -1.98 -15.01
CA GLY A 314 -5.46 -0.86 -15.36
C GLY A 314 -4.06 -1.30 -15.79
N LEU A 315 -3.28 -0.37 -16.31
CA LEU A 315 -1.85 -0.52 -16.59
C LEU A 315 -1.05 0.43 -15.68
N ASN A 316 0.18 0.03 -15.35
CA ASN A 316 1.04 0.84 -14.47
C ASN A 316 1.40 2.22 -15.07
N ASP A 317 1.24 2.40 -16.38
CA ASP A 317 1.52 3.62 -17.12
C ASP A 317 0.26 4.40 -17.52
N ASP A 318 -0.91 4.03 -17.00
CA ASP A 318 -2.18 4.73 -17.24
C ASP A 318 -2.23 6.16 -16.65
N GLY A 319 -1.22 6.57 -15.90
CA GLY A 319 -1.09 7.92 -15.35
C GLY A 319 -2.05 8.23 -14.19
N ALA A 320 -2.46 7.21 -13.42
CA ALA A 320 -3.24 7.39 -12.20
C ALA A 320 -2.61 8.44 -11.29
N HIS A 321 -3.42 9.34 -10.69
CA HIS A 321 -3.02 10.52 -9.90
C HIS A 321 -2.18 11.57 -10.65
N GLY A 322 -1.83 11.32 -11.93
CA GLY A 322 -1.04 12.22 -12.77
C GLY A 322 -1.87 13.04 -13.77
N PRO A 323 -1.23 13.91 -14.56
CA PRO A 323 -1.84 14.48 -15.76
C PRO A 323 -1.97 13.39 -16.84
N ASP A 324 -2.94 13.58 -17.75
CA ASP A 324 -3.19 12.67 -18.88
C ASP A 324 -3.56 11.24 -18.48
N GLU A 325 -4.21 11.06 -17.31
CA GLU A 325 -4.76 9.76 -16.93
C GLU A 325 -5.64 9.21 -18.05
N HIS A 326 -5.41 7.94 -18.35
CA HIS A 326 -6.10 7.25 -19.44
C HIS A 326 -6.34 5.79 -19.13
N PHE A 327 -7.26 5.18 -19.85
CA PHE A 327 -7.58 3.76 -19.75
C PHE A 327 -7.64 3.16 -21.15
N SER A 328 -6.97 2.03 -21.34
CA SER A 328 -6.96 1.34 -22.63
C SER A 328 -8.33 0.74 -22.95
N LEU A 329 -8.87 1.03 -24.13
CA LEU A 329 -10.13 0.43 -24.60
C LEU A 329 -10.01 -1.10 -24.79
N GLU A 330 -8.82 -1.61 -25.11
CA GLU A 330 -8.57 -3.03 -25.15
C GLU A 330 -8.59 -3.67 -23.75
N MET A 331 -7.98 -3.02 -22.75
CA MET A 331 -8.05 -3.44 -21.36
C MET A 331 -9.48 -3.43 -20.84
N PHE A 332 -10.25 -2.39 -21.18
CA PHE A 332 -11.66 -2.28 -20.85
C PHE A 332 -12.46 -3.46 -21.42
N ARG A 333 -12.29 -3.77 -22.73
CA ARG A 333 -12.97 -4.88 -23.40
C ARG A 333 -12.60 -6.23 -22.78
N ARG A 334 -11.30 -6.49 -22.55
CA ARG A 334 -10.84 -7.72 -21.88
C ARG A 334 -11.34 -7.79 -20.44
N GLY A 335 -11.37 -6.66 -19.73
CA GLY A 335 -11.92 -6.57 -18.37
C GLY A 335 -13.39 -6.98 -18.30
N ILE A 336 -14.23 -6.54 -19.26
CA ILE A 336 -15.64 -6.98 -19.36
C ILE A 336 -15.73 -8.49 -19.54
N HIS A 337 -14.96 -9.07 -20.49
CA HIS A 337 -14.96 -10.51 -20.72
C HIS A 337 -14.48 -11.30 -19.51
N THR A 338 -13.45 -10.81 -18.82
CA THR A 338 -12.94 -11.43 -17.59
C THR A 338 -13.96 -11.37 -16.46
N ALA A 339 -14.66 -10.24 -16.29
CA ALA A 339 -15.70 -10.11 -15.27
C ALA A 339 -16.89 -11.07 -15.55
N ILE A 340 -17.32 -11.20 -16.80
CA ILE A 340 -18.35 -12.19 -17.20
C ILE A 340 -17.86 -13.60 -16.82
N ALA A 341 -16.68 -14.00 -17.29
CA ALA A 341 -16.11 -15.31 -17.01
C ALA A 341 -15.95 -15.56 -15.50
N PHE A 342 -15.59 -14.54 -14.73
CA PHE A 342 -15.46 -14.65 -13.28
C PHE A 342 -16.80 -14.95 -12.59
N TYR A 343 -17.89 -14.27 -13.00
CA TYR A 343 -19.21 -14.54 -12.46
C TYR A 343 -19.71 -15.94 -12.83
N GLU A 344 -19.37 -16.43 -14.02
CA GLU A 344 -19.69 -17.80 -14.46
C GLU A 344 -18.88 -18.86 -13.67
N GLU A 345 -17.59 -18.64 -13.45
CA GLU A 345 -16.74 -19.56 -12.66
C GLU A 345 -17.17 -19.61 -11.20
N LEU A 346 -17.56 -18.48 -10.60
CA LEU A 346 -18.07 -18.44 -9.24
C LEU A 346 -19.36 -19.24 -9.06
N ALA A 347 -20.19 -19.35 -10.09
CA ALA A 347 -21.41 -20.15 -10.04
C ALA A 347 -21.15 -21.67 -10.06
N GLN A 348 -19.92 -22.07 -10.40
CA GLN A 348 -19.50 -23.48 -10.48
C GLN A 348 -18.64 -23.91 -9.28
N SER A 349 -18.18 -22.95 -8.47
CA SER A 349 -17.33 -23.15 -7.29
C SER A 349 -18.18 -23.18 -6.00
#